data_a521f005055c29bbf0b226f1fe8053b2
#
_entry.id   a521f005055c29bbf0b226f1fe8053b2
#
_cell.length_a   1.000
_cell.length_b   1.000
_cell.length_c   1.000
_cell.angle_alpha   90.00
_cell.angle_beta   90.00
_cell.angle_gamma   90.00
#
_symmetry.space_group_name_H-M   'P 1'
#
loop_
_entity.id
_entity.type
_entity.pdbx_description
1 polymer ?
#
loop_
_entity_poly.entity_id
_entity_poly.type
_entity_poly.pdbx_seq_one_letter_code
_entity_poly.pdbx_strand_id
1 'polypeptide(L)'
;MSLLANYLQYDAAIIGNHEFNYGMDILNNAVTTANFPYLSANILDKNSKKPYFGKPYVIKHIESNIKIAILGVTTHYIPNWEQPHHIKDLLFEDALKTTKEWVSYIREHEKPDLLVVAYHGGVERDLQTXXGTD
;
A
#
# COMPACT_ATOMS: atom_id res chain seq x y z
N MET A 1 1.48 16.16 -6.76
CA MET A 1 1.68 15.69 -5.37
C MET A 1 3.06 15.05 -5.16
N SER A 2 3.51 14.18 -6.06
CA SER A 2 4.78 13.49 -5.88
C SER A 2 5.97 14.45 -5.79
N LEU A 3 5.97 15.52 -6.59
CA LEU A 3 7.08 16.47 -6.54
C LEU A 3 7.17 17.17 -5.19
N LEU A 4 6.02 17.54 -4.60
CA LEU A 4 6.04 18.16 -3.29
C LEU A 4 6.50 17.18 -2.23
N ALA A 5 6.04 15.93 -2.30
CA ALA A 5 6.46 14.90 -1.35
C ALA A 5 7.95 14.61 -1.49
N ASN A 6 8.48 14.63 -2.74
CA ASN A 6 9.92 14.48 -2.93
C ASN A 6 10.68 15.59 -2.24
N TYR A 7 10.19 16.82 -2.37
CA TYR A 7 10.83 17.97 -1.73
C TYR A 7 10.83 17.83 -0.21
N LEU A 8 9.75 17.27 0.35
CA LEU A 8 9.64 17.06 1.79
C LEU A 8 10.37 15.81 2.27
N GLN A 9 10.96 15.06 1.36
CA GLN A 9 11.80 13.90 1.69
C GLN A 9 11.03 12.82 2.48
N TYR A 10 9.87 12.46 1.98
CA TYR A 10 9.11 11.35 2.58
C TYR A 10 9.93 10.07 2.53
N ASP A 11 9.79 9.24 3.54
CA ASP A 11 10.44 7.92 3.56
C ASP A 11 9.64 6.88 2.79
N ALA A 12 8.32 7.02 2.75
CA ALA A 12 7.46 6.08 2.03
C ALA A 12 6.06 6.66 1.96
N ALA A 13 5.24 6.09 1.10
CA ALA A 13 3.84 6.46 0.99
C ALA A 13 3.01 5.20 0.76
N ILE A 14 1.73 5.27 1.13
CA ILE A 14 0.79 4.17 0.95
C ILE A 14 -0.18 4.55 -0.16
N ILE A 15 -0.50 3.61 -1.03
CA ILE A 15 -1.51 3.83 -2.06
C ILE A 15 -2.87 3.91 -1.36
N GLY A 16 -3.56 5.02 -1.52
CA GLY A 16 -4.89 5.19 -0.97
C GLY A 16 -5.96 4.95 -2.02
N ASN A 17 -7.21 4.87 -1.57
CA ASN A 17 -8.30 4.59 -2.50
C ASN A 17 -8.51 5.73 -3.50
N HIS A 18 -8.29 6.96 -3.08
CA HIS A 18 -8.51 8.09 -3.98
C HIS A 18 -7.43 8.25 -5.05
N GLU A 19 -6.30 7.56 -4.91
CA GLU A 19 -5.29 7.61 -5.95
C GLU A 19 -5.76 7.04 -7.27
N PHE A 20 -6.83 6.23 -7.25
CA PHE A 20 -7.37 5.64 -8.48
C PHE A 20 -8.36 6.55 -9.20
N ASN A 21 -8.76 7.66 -8.59
CA ASN A 21 -9.82 8.50 -9.14
C ASN A 21 -9.52 9.04 -10.53
N TYR A 22 -8.26 9.29 -10.82
CA TYR A 22 -7.85 9.93 -12.07
C TYR A 22 -7.30 8.95 -13.09
N GLY A 23 -7.38 7.66 -12.80
CA GLY A 23 -6.98 6.64 -13.74
C GLY A 23 -5.57 6.13 -13.51
N MET A 24 -5.29 4.98 -14.11
CA MET A 24 -4.03 4.28 -13.87
C MET A 24 -2.82 5.01 -14.45
N ASP A 25 -3.00 5.72 -15.56
CA ASP A 25 -1.85 6.41 -16.15
C ASP A 25 -1.30 7.47 -15.23
N ILE A 26 -2.20 8.23 -14.58
CA ILE A 26 -1.77 9.29 -13.67
C ILE A 26 -1.17 8.67 -12.41
N LEU A 27 -1.77 7.61 -11.90
CA LEU A 27 -1.23 6.95 -10.71
C LEU A 27 0.15 6.35 -10.98
N ASN A 28 0.30 5.66 -12.12
CA ASN A 28 1.61 5.09 -12.45
C ASN A 28 2.67 6.17 -12.61
N ASN A 29 2.29 7.31 -13.19
CA ASN A 29 3.24 8.40 -13.32
C ASN A 29 3.66 8.95 -11.96
N ALA A 30 2.71 9.06 -11.03
CA ALA A 30 3.03 9.56 -9.69
C ALA A 30 3.97 8.60 -8.97
N VAL A 31 3.70 7.30 -9.04
CA VAL A 31 4.54 6.30 -8.39
C VAL A 31 5.95 6.31 -8.98
N THR A 32 6.04 6.42 -10.31
CA THR A 32 7.34 6.41 -10.98
C THR A 32 8.15 7.67 -10.69
N THR A 33 7.48 8.81 -10.57
CA THR A 33 8.16 10.09 -10.35
C THR A 33 8.65 10.25 -8.91
N ALA A 34 8.03 9.56 -7.96
CA ALA A 34 8.37 9.72 -6.56
C ALA A 34 9.79 9.24 -6.26
N ASN A 35 10.49 9.96 -5.40
CA ASN A 35 11.83 9.57 -4.92
C ASN A 35 11.78 8.64 -3.72
N PHE A 36 10.59 8.30 -3.27
CA PHE A 36 10.37 7.43 -2.12
C PHE A 36 9.50 6.26 -2.57
N PRO A 37 9.58 5.12 -1.90
CA PRO A 37 8.77 3.98 -2.31
C PRO A 37 7.31 4.17 -1.96
N TYR A 38 6.43 3.81 -2.90
CA TYR A 38 5.02 3.61 -2.61
C TYR A 38 4.86 2.16 -2.17
N LEU A 39 4.17 1.97 -1.06
CA LEU A 39 4.00 0.64 -0.46
C LEU A 39 2.59 0.14 -0.70
N SER A 40 2.50 -1.10 -1.16
CA SER A 40 1.22 -1.71 -1.45
C SER A 40 1.38 -3.23 -1.49
N ALA A 41 1.03 -3.88 -0.42
CA ALA A 41 1.21 -5.33 -0.32
C ALA A 41 0.04 -6.10 -0.90
N ASN A 42 -1.17 -5.52 -0.89
CA ASN A 42 -2.36 -6.27 -1.28
C ASN A 42 -3.00 -5.82 -2.58
N ILE A 43 -2.37 -4.93 -3.33
CA ILE A 43 -2.82 -4.60 -4.69
C ILE A 43 -1.88 -5.32 -5.65
N LEU A 44 -2.40 -6.35 -6.31
CA LEU A 44 -1.58 -7.24 -7.12
C LEU A 44 -1.89 -7.10 -8.59
N ASP A 45 -0.92 -7.43 -9.42
CA ASP A 45 -1.13 -7.62 -10.84
C ASP A 45 -2.01 -8.85 -11.01
N LYS A 46 -3.09 -8.72 -11.76
CA LYS A 46 -4.05 -9.80 -11.90
C LYS A 46 -3.44 -11.05 -12.53
N ASN A 47 -2.47 -10.87 -13.40
CA ASN A 47 -1.85 -11.98 -14.09
C ASN A 47 -0.69 -12.62 -13.30
N SER A 48 0.22 -11.82 -12.79
CA SER A 48 1.39 -12.35 -12.11
C SER A 48 1.14 -12.63 -10.63
N LYS A 49 0.11 -12.03 -10.05
CA LYS A 49 -0.21 -12.16 -8.63
C LYS A 49 0.86 -11.57 -7.73
N LYS A 50 1.68 -10.66 -8.27
CA LYS A 50 2.70 -9.96 -7.51
C LYS A 50 2.28 -8.53 -7.27
N PRO A 51 2.82 -7.86 -6.23
CA PRO A 51 2.46 -6.46 -6.00
C PRO A 51 2.61 -5.62 -7.25
N TYR A 52 1.57 -4.89 -7.59
CA TYR A 52 1.54 -4.11 -8.81
C TYR A 52 2.32 -2.81 -8.69
N PHE A 53 2.17 -2.12 -7.56
CA PHE A 53 2.82 -0.83 -7.35
C PHE A 53 4.00 -0.99 -6.41
N GLY A 54 5.12 -0.37 -6.77
CA GLY A 54 6.24 -0.23 -5.87
C GLY A 54 6.61 -1.50 -5.13
N LYS A 55 6.54 -1.44 -3.81
CA LYS A 55 7.00 -2.53 -2.95
C LYS A 55 5.94 -2.86 -1.91
N PRO A 56 5.91 -4.12 -1.43
CA PRO A 56 5.01 -4.43 -0.32
C PRO A 56 5.45 -3.82 1.00
N TYR A 57 6.76 -3.75 1.22
CA TYR A 57 7.31 -3.17 2.45
C TYR A 57 8.68 -2.57 2.18
N VAL A 58 9.17 -1.82 3.13
CA VAL A 58 10.50 -1.23 3.05
C VAL A 58 11.20 -1.38 4.38
N ILE A 59 12.53 -1.50 4.32
CA ILE A 59 13.36 -1.58 5.52
C ILE A 59 14.11 -0.26 5.68
N LYS A 60 14.04 0.32 6.87
CA LYS A 60 14.76 1.55 7.19
C LYS A 60 15.67 1.28 8.38
N HIS A 61 16.88 1.76 8.28
CA HIS A 61 17.84 1.70 9.38
C HIS A 61 17.99 3.08 9.95
N ILE A 62 17.78 3.21 11.25
CA ILE A 62 18.01 4.49 11.91
C ILE A 62 19.14 4.31 12.89
N GLU A 63 19.59 5.42 13.48
CA GLU A 63 20.80 5.40 14.26
C GLU A 63 20.81 4.28 15.30
N SER A 64 22.03 3.85 15.66
CA SER A 64 22.23 2.80 16.65
C SER A 64 21.73 1.43 16.20
N ASN A 65 21.74 1.20 14.91
CA ASN A 65 21.42 -0.11 14.33
C ASN A 65 19.98 -0.55 14.58
N ILE A 66 19.07 0.39 14.71
CA ILE A 66 17.65 0.04 14.81
C ILE A 66 17.11 -0.21 13.41
N LYS A 67 16.53 -1.38 13.23
CA LYS A 67 15.97 -1.80 11.93
C LYS A 67 14.46 -1.76 12.01
N ILE A 68 13.86 -0.98 11.11
CA ILE A 68 12.42 -0.80 11.08
C ILE A 68 11.88 -1.32 9.75
N ALA A 69 10.84 -2.15 9.81
CA ALA A 69 10.12 -2.58 8.62
C ALA A 69 8.79 -1.85 8.57
N ILE A 70 8.43 -1.33 7.38
CA ILE A 70 7.17 -0.64 7.17
C ILE A 70 6.42 -1.38 6.07
N LEU A 71 5.28 -1.95 6.42
CA LEU A 71 4.43 -2.69 5.49
C LEU A 71 3.24 -1.81 5.11
N GLY A 72 2.94 -1.70 3.81
CA GLY A 72 1.85 -0.86 3.34
C GLY A 72 0.67 -1.70 2.87
N VAL A 73 -0.52 -1.39 3.37
CA VAL A 73 -1.74 -2.12 3.04
C VAL A 73 -2.87 -1.13 2.79
N THR A 74 -3.72 -1.44 1.82
CA THR A 74 -4.83 -0.57 1.42
C THR A 74 -6.14 -1.33 1.56
N THR A 75 -7.22 -0.61 1.76
CA THR A 75 -8.53 -1.24 1.82
C THR A 75 -8.77 -2.05 0.56
N HIS A 76 -9.35 -3.24 0.73
CA HIS A 76 -9.67 -4.08 -0.42
C HIS A 76 -11.06 -3.81 -0.99
N TYR A 77 -11.73 -2.77 -0.49
CA TYR A 77 -13.06 -2.40 -0.99
C TYR A 77 -13.01 -1.42 -2.17
N ILE A 78 -11.82 -1.07 -2.65
CA ILE A 78 -11.70 -0.15 -3.78
C ILE A 78 -12.55 -0.54 -4.98
N PRO A 79 -12.66 -1.84 -5.37
CA PRO A 79 -13.51 -2.19 -6.50
C PRO A 79 -14.98 -1.84 -6.32
N ASN A 80 -15.43 -1.65 -5.08
CA ASN A 80 -16.81 -1.26 -4.84
C ASN A 80 -17.06 0.22 -5.14
N TRP A 81 -16.01 1.01 -5.18
CA TRP A 81 -16.12 2.46 -5.34
C TRP A 81 -15.58 2.98 -6.66
N GLU A 82 -14.68 2.23 -7.29
CA GLU A 82 -13.96 2.71 -8.46
C GLU A 82 -14.54 2.13 -9.74
N GLN A 83 -14.43 2.88 -10.84
CA GLN A 83 -14.92 2.41 -12.11
C GLN A 83 -14.09 1.20 -12.59
N PRO A 84 -14.76 0.16 -13.11
CA PRO A 84 -14.02 -1.07 -13.48
C PRO A 84 -12.88 -0.86 -14.45
N HIS A 85 -13.01 0.07 -15.40
CA HIS A 85 -11.95 0.25 -16.38
C HIS A 85 -10.69 0.88 -15.78
N HIS A 86 -10.80 1.51 -14.61
CA HIS A 86 -9.63 2.08 -13.93
C HIS A 86 -8.79 1.02 -13.24
N ILE A 87 -9.38 -0.12 -12.92
CA ILE A 87 -8.71 -1.12 -12.10
C ILE A 87 -8.75 -2.52 -12.70
N LYS A 88 -8.93 -2.60 -14.02
CA LYS A 88 -9.16 -3.89 -14.67
C LYS A 88 -8.00 -4.87 -14.54
N ASP A 89 -6.80 -4.38 -14.41
CA ASP A 89 -5.61 -5.24 -14.34
C ASP A 89 -5.18 -5.52 -12.91
N LEU A 90 -5.95 -5.10 -11.94
CA LEU A 90 -5.58 -5.19 -10.54
C LEU A 90 -6.41 -6.22 -9.80
N LEU A 91 -5.79 -6.87 -8.83
CA LEU A 91 -6.44 -7.76 -7.90
C LEU A 91 -6.25 -7.21 -6.50
N PHE A 92 -7.35 -6.98 -5.79
CA PHE A 92 -7.30 -6.43 -4.44
C PHE A 92 -7.50 -7.55 -3.44
N GLU A 93 -6.42 -7.99 -2.81
CA GLU A 93 -6.49 -9.04 -1.82
C GLU A 93 -7.01 -8.54 -0.49
N ASP A 94 -7.62 -9.45 0.29
CA ASP A 94 -8.09 -9.13 1.62
C ASP A 94 -6.96 -8.52 2.44
N ALA A 95 -7.21 -7.34 3.01
CA ALA A 95 -6.17 -6.59 3.71
C ALA A 95 -5.66 -7.34 4.94
N LEU A 96 -6.58 -7.95 5.71
CA LEU A 96 -6.16 -8.65 6.93
C LEU A 96 -5.35 -9.90 6.60
N LYS A 97 -5.82 -10.68 5.63
CA LYS A 97 -5.11 -11.89 5.22
C LYS A 97 -3.70 -11.55 4.74
N THR A 98 -3.61 -10.56 3.86
CA THR A 98 -2.31 -10.15 3.32
C THR A 98 -1.40 -9.63 4.41
N THR A 99 -1.94 -8.85 5.34
CA THR A 99 -1.15 -8.33 6.44
C THR A 99 -0.55 -9.46 7.26
N LYS A 100 -1.36 -10.45 7.61
CA LYS A 100 -0.86 -11.58 8.40
C LYS A 100 0.26 -12.32 7.70
N GLU A 101 0.09 -12.55 6.39
CA GLU A 101 1.11 -13.27 5.62
C GLU A 101 2.41 -12.49 5.56
N TRP A 102 2.33 -11.19 5.28
CA TRP A 102 3.55 -10.39 5.17
C TRP A 102 4.21 -10.14 6.53
N VAL A 103 3.43 -9.99 7.59
CA VAL A 103 4.02 -9.84 8.93
C VAL A 103 4.84 -11.08 9.28
N SER A 104 4.29 -12.26 9.01
CA SER A 104 5.06 -13.50 9.28
C SER A 104 6.32 -13.55 8.44
N TYR A 105 6.21 -13.23 7.15
CA TYR A 105 7.36 -13.25 6.27
C TYR A 105 8.45 -12.27 6.74
N ILE A 106 8.05 -11.05 7.07
CA ILE A 106 8.99 -10.02 7.46
C ILE A 106 9.68 -10.39 8.77
N ARG A 107 8.93 -10.90 9.74
CA ARG A 107 9.51 -11.29 11.01
C ARG A 107 10.52 -12.41 10.84
N GLU A 108 10.23 -13.34 9.95
CA GLU A 108 11.12 -14.49 9.74
C GLU A 108 12.36 -14.11 8.95
N HIS A 109 12.22 -13.30 7.90
CA HIS A 109 13.31 -13.03 6.96
C HIS A 109 14.08 -11.76 7.24
N GLU A 110 13.42 -10.74 7.76
CA GLU A 110 14.07 -9.45 8.01
C GLU A 110 14.43 -9.23 9.46
N LYS A 111 13.68 -9.82 10.37
CA LYS A 111 13.91 -9.75 11.82
C LYS A 111 14.08 -8.31 12.30
N PRO A 112 13.10 -7.44 12.01
CA PRO A 112 13.23 -6.02 12.40
C PRO A 112 13.08 -5.83 13.90
N ASP A 113 13.61 -4.72 14.38
CA ASP A 113 13.41 -4.32 15.76
C ASP A 113 12.01 -3.77 15.97
N LEU A 114 11.44 -3.15 14.92
CA LEU A 114 10.11 -2.60 14.96
C LEU A 114 9.43 -2.88 13.61
N LEU A 115 8.20 -3.36 13.67
CA LEU A 115 7.41 -3.58 12.46
C LEU A 115 6.18 -2.68 12.50
N VAL A 116 6.07 -1.82 11.50
CA VAL A 116 4.97 -0.88 11.37
C VAL A 116 4.07 -1.34 10.23
N VAL A 117 2.77 -1.42 10.48
CA VAL A 117 1.80 -1.67 9.41
C VAL A 117 1.07 -0.36 9.17
N ALA A 118 1.25 0.18 7.97
CA ALA A 118 0.57 1.41 7.57
C ALA A 118 -0.62 1.02 6.71
N TYR A 119 -1.82 1.28 7.21
CA TYR A 119 -3.04 0.86 6.57
C TYR A 119 -3.88 2.07 6.16
N HIS A 120 -4.25 2.10 4.89
CA HIS A 120 -5.18 3.12 4.40
C HIS A 120 -6.56 2.48 4.23
N GLY A 121 -7.47 2.78 5.14
CA GLY A 121 -8.82 2.24 5.12
C GLY A 121 -9.54 2.59 6.40
N GLY A 122 -10.80 2.19 6.48
CA GLY A 122 -11.60 2.49 7.64
C GLY A 122 -11.33 1.55 8.80
N VAL A 123 -11.47 2.06 10.00
CA VAL A 123 -11.33 1.23 11.20
C VAL A 123 -12.67 0.78 11.74
N GLU A 124 -13.73 1.43 11.35
CA GLU A 124 -15.08 1.07 11.77
C GLU A 124 -15.88 0.61 10.57
N ARG A 125 -16.75 -0.30 10.79
CA ARG A 125 -17.59 -0.82 9.72
C ARG A 125 -18.98 -0.21 9.77
N ASP A 126 -19.35 0.40 8.67
CA ASP A 126 -20.72 0.91 8.52
C ASP A 126 -21.60 -0.28 8.15
N LEU A 127 -22.57 -0.54 8.99
CA LEU A 127 -23.47 -1.68 8.76
C LEU A 127 -24.24 -1.58 7.45
N GLN A 128 -24.44 -0.36 6.96
CA GLN A 128 -25.20 -0.19 5.71
C GLN A 128 -24.31 -0.32 4.47
N THR A 129 -23.10 0.06 4.57
CA THR A 129 -22.23 0.04 3.40
C THR A 129 -21.19 -1.07 3.41
N UNK A 130 -20.97 -1.37 4.58
CA UNK A 130 -20.12 -2.38 4.76
C UNK A 130 -18.78 -2.09 4.60
N UNK A 131 -18.59 -1.14 4.36
CA UNK A 131 -17.37 -0.83 4.14
C UNK A 131 -16.93 -0.25 5.33
N GLY A 132 -15.80 -0.20 5.42
CA GLY A 132 -15.20 0.62 6.43
C GLY A 132 -15.25 2.09 6.04
N THR A 133 -15.20 2.93 7.02
CA THR A 133 -15.14 4.36 6.78
C THR A 133 -13.70 4.83 6.84
N ASP A 134 -13.35 5.82 6.04
CA ASP A 134 -12.01 6.40 6.01
C ASP A 134 -11.90 7.61 6.92
#